data_9b31251a2f27b9e79ea9bfbf38706718
#
_entry.id   9b31251a2f27b9e79ea9bfbf38706718
#
_cell.length_a   1.000
_cell.length_b   1.000
_cell.length_c   1.000
_cell.angle_alpha   90.00
_cell.angle_beta   90.00
_cell.angle_gamma   90.00
#
_symmetry.space_group_name_H-M   'P 1'
#
loop_
_entity.id
_entity.type
_entity.pdbx_description
1 polymer ?
#
loop_
_entity_poly.entity_id
_entity_poly.type
_entity_poly.pdbx_seq_one_letter_code
_entity_poly.pdbx_strand_id
1 'polypeptide(L)'
;MSKVLVAGSSVIIRSVLKEIILKSRRLECAFESASYESMMASCTKLKPDVIISDKAIFDAERNSTLSEYCHFVKFPSIIFYEKNDKPTYFSNLVKFFELPDFINFTAQKIEEYAAFLEQQIQDLKCSELFEKHPASIASINEDGSISQTLPDLSKDFSNRKYKAVVVGVSTGGPGALLDFLKGIGNGFPLPVIITQHIDSFFDRNLINWLASESGVPVHLAEDNIRPLAGHVYFAPSDVHVTFVPYMQGSESGIIADEFHIVLNHDEPVNFLRPSVSKMFESAAKVLGKDCIAVILTGMGSDGAKECLQLKQLGAYTITQDQASSVIYGMPKAAYEMGASCEVLPLKQIPERLWSLTGAEKKEDAHE
;
A
#
# COMPACT_ATOMS: atom_id res chain seq x y z
N MET A 1 -12.74 18.30 -15.73
CA MET A 1 -12.64 18.65 -14.28
C MET A 1 -13.53 17.69 -13.52
N SER A 2 -13.08 17.23 -12.35
CA SER A 2 -13.88 16.35 -11.51
C SER A 2 -14.85 17.17 -10.67
N LYS A 3 -16.11 16.81 -10.70
CA LYS A 3 -17.17 17.45 -9.91
C LYS A 3 -17.09 17.02 -8.47
N VAL A 4 -16.77 17.94 -7.57
CA VAL A 4 -16.62 17.70 -6.14
C VAL A 4 -17.85 18.21 -5.41
N LEU A 5 -18.45 17.37 -4.57
CA LEU A 5 -19.42 17.79 -3.58
C LEU A 5 -18.68 17.99 -2.26
N VAL A 6 -18.71 19.20 -1.73
CA VAL A 6 -18.14 19.53 -0.42
C VAL A 6 -19.25 19.48 0.62
N ALA A 7 -19.08 18.65 1.64
CA ALA A 7 -20.03 18.51 2.73
C ALA A 7 -19.35 18.66 4.09
N GLY A 8 -20.01 19.29 5.04
CA GLY A 8 -19.42 19.44 6.39
C GLY A 8 -20.32 20.25 7.30
N SER A 9 -20.27 19.93 8.59
CA SER A 9 -21.03 20.65 9.62
C SER A 9 -20.47 22.06 9.84
N SER A 10 -19.12 22.22 9.74
CA SER A 10 -18.44 23.50 9.94
C SER A 10 -18.41 24.35 8.67
N VAL A 11 -18.88 25.61 8.78
CA VAL A 11 -18.77 26.62 7.70
C VAL A 11 -17.31 26.89 7.33
N ILE A 12 -16.41 26.90 8.32
CA ILE A 12 -14.98 27.17 8.11
C ILE A 12 -14.37 26.05 7.27
N ILE A 13 -14.61 24.79 7.63
CA ILE A 13 -14.10 23.62 6.89
C ILE A 13 -14.58 23.65 5.44
N ARG A 14 -15.88 23.88 5.21
CA ARG A 14 -16.42 23.98 3.85
C ARG A 14 -15.79 25.10 3.04
N SER A 15 -15.60 26.29 3.65
CA SER A 15 -15.00 27.43 2.98
C SER A 15 -13.55 27.18 2.58
N VAL A 16 -12.75 26.59 3.47
CA VAL A 16 -11.34 26.26 3.17
C VAL A 16 -11.23 25.15 2.13
N LEU A 17 -12.04 24.10 2.21
CA LEU A 17 -12.08 23.07 1.18
C LEU A 17 -12.44 23.62 -0.20
N LYS A 18 -13.40 24.57 -0.26
CA LYS A 18 -13.72 25.27 -1.51
C LYS A 18 -12.55 26.06 -2.04
N GLU A 19 -11.84 26.78 -1.18
CA GLU A 19 -10.66 27.55 -1.59
C GLU A 19 -9.55 26.64 -2.12
N ILE A 20 -9.31 25.51 -1.48
CA ILE A 20 -8.38 24.49 -1.96
C ILE A 20 -8.79 23.96 -3.34
N ILE A 21 -10.08 23.64 -3.52
CA ILE A 21 -10.60 23.15 -4.80
C ILE A 21 -10.46 24.21 -5.90
N LEU A 22 -10.70 25.48 -5.59
CA LEU A 22 -10.54 26.59 -6.55
C LEU A 22 -9.10 26.79 -7.04
N LYS A 23 -8.10 26.36 -6.26
CA LYS A 23 -6.69 26.39 -6.68
C LYS A 23 -6.32 25.20 -7.59
N SER A 24 -7.13 24.16 -7.60
CA SER A 24 -6.94 23.01 -8.47
C SER A 24 -7.34 23.32 -9.92
N ARG A 25 -6.55 22.86 -10.88
CA ARG A 25 -6.90 22.96 -12.31
C ARG A 25 -7.78 21.78 -12.78
N ARG A 26 -7.97 20.77 -11.92
CA ARG A 26 -8.64 19.51 -12.27
C ARG A 26 -9.93 19.27 -11.52
N LEU A 27 -10.19 20.05 -10.46
CA LEU A 27 -11.36 19.91 -9.60
C LEU A 27 -12.30 21.09 -9.80
N GLU A 28 -13.59 20.86 -9.59
CA GLU A 28 -14.65 21.86 -9.62
C GLU A 28 -15.60 21.62 -8.45
N CYS A 29 -15.81 22.63 -7.59
CA CYS A 29 -16.80 22.55 -6.53
C CYS A 29 -18.20 22.68 -7.13
N ALA A 30 -18.88 21.55 -7.34
CA ALA A 30 -20.18 21.51 -7.96
C ALA A 30 -21.31 21.84 -6.98
N PHE A 31 -21.14 21.55 -5.68
CA PHE A 31 -22.13 21.80 -4.65
C PHE A 31 -21.54 21.81 -3.24
N GLU A 32 -22.23 22.48 -2.32
CA GLU A 32 -21.90 22.57 -0.90
C GLU A 32 -23.07 22.13 -0.04
N SER A 33 -22.82 21.33 0.99
CA SER A 33 -23.85 20.82 1.88
C SER A 33 -23.47 20.95 3.35
N ALA A 34 -24.42 21.34 4.19
CA ALA A 34 -24.22 21.52 5.62
C ALA A 34 -24.80 20.38 6.48
N SER A 35 -25.51 19.43 5.88
CA SER A 35 -26.08 18.28 6.57
C SER A 35 -25.96 17.00 5.74
N TYR A 36 -26.05 15.84 6.42
CA TYR A 36 -26.03 14.53 5.77
C TYR A 36 -27.17 14.35 4.77
N GLU A 37 -28.40 14.74 5.15
CA GLU A 37 -29.57 14.61 4.28
C GLU A 37 -29.43 15.45 3.01
N SER A 38 -28.94 16.70 3.16
CA SER A 38 -28.68 17.58 2.03
C SER A 38 -27.57 17.05 1.12
N MET A 39 -26.53 16.46 1.70
CA MET A 39 -25.46 15.80 0.97
C MET A 39 -26.01 14.63 0.14
N MET A 40 -26.77 13.73 0.74
CA MET A 40 -27.36 12.56 0.06
C MET A 40 -28.36 12.97 -1.03
N ALA A 41 -29.20 13.98 -0.78
CA ALA A 41 -30.12 14.51 -1.78
C ALA A 41 -29.37 15.11 -2.98
N SER A 42 -28.24 15.79 -2.73
CA SER A 42 -27.39 16.35 -3.77
C SER A 42 -26.67 15.29 -4.59
N CYS A 43 -26.23 14.19 -3.96
CA CYS A 43 -25.63 13.05 -4.65
C CYS A 43 -26.59 12.45 -5.70
N THR A 44 -27.85 12.34 -5.36
CA THR A 44 -28.88 11.79 -6.28
C THR A 44 -29.11 12.69 -7.50
N LYS A 45 -29.09 14.01 -7.31
CA LYS A 45 -29.38 15.00 -8.36
C LYS A 45 -28.16 15.29 -9.23
N LEU A 46 -27.00 15.48 -8.62
CA LEU A 46 -25.82 16.04 -9.28
C LEU A 46 -24.81 14.99 -9.72
N LYS A 47 -24.90 13.76 -9.18
CA LYS A 47 -23.96 12.66 -9.45
C LYS A 47 -22.52 13.17 -9.41
N PRO A 48 -22.01 13.61 -8.24
CA PRO A 48 -20.67 14.10 -8.12
C PRO A 48 -19.65 12.98 -8.44
N ASP A 49 -18.49 13.35 -8.91
CA ASP A 49 -17.40 12.40 -9.12
C ASP A 49 -16.73 11.99 -7.80
N VAL A 50 -16.79 12.87 -6.79
CA VAL A 50 -16.24 12.62 -5.46
C VAL A 50 -16.94 13.47 -4.41
N ILE A 51 -17.04 12.94 -3.21
CA ILE A 51 -17.53 13.67 -2.02
C ILE A 51 -16.32 13.96 -1.12
N ILE A 52 -16.23 15.20 -0.63
CA ILE A 52 -15.26 15.56 0.41
C ILE A 52 -16.04 16.08 1.60
N SER A 53 -15.88 15.45 2.77
CA SER A 53 -16.64 15.82 3.97
C SER A 53 -15.80 15.77 5.24
N ASP A 54 -16.29 16.42 6.31
CA ASP A 54 -15.86 16.11 7.66
C ASP A 54 -16.67 14.95 8.27
N LYS A 55 -16.11 14.25 9.25
CA LYS A 55 -16.78 13.16 9.95
C LYS A 55 -18.00 13.66 10.74
N ALA A 56 -17.93 14.88 11.27
CA ALA A 56 -18.99 15.45 12.10
C ALA A 56 -20.36 15.54 11.40
N ILE A 57 -20.37 15.57 10.06
CA ILE A 57 -21.63 15.54 9.28
C ILE A 57 -22.41 14.24 9.44
N PHE A 58 -21.73 13.13 9.81
CA PHE A 58 -22.31 11.80 10.02
C PHE A 58 -22.74 11.58 11.47
N ASP A 59 -22.14 12.30 12.42
CA ASP A 59 -22.29 12.06 13.87
C ASP A 59 -23.51 12.80 14.46
N ALA A 60 -24.19 13.64 13.66
CA ALA A 60 -25.23 14.53 14.16
C ALA A 60 -26.41 13.81 14.82
N GLU A 61 -26.60 12.51 14.61
CA GLU A 61 -27.67 11.76 15.28
C GLU A 61 -27.40 10.31 15.71
N ARG A 62 -26.35 9.60 15.29
CA ARG A 62 -25.89 8.27 15.81
C ARG A 62 -24.69 7.73 15.02
N ASN A 63 -23.76 7.03 15.69
CA ASN A 63 -22.60 6.31 15.12
C ASN A 63 -22.94 5.29 13.98
N SER A 64 -24.20 4.95 13.79
CA SER A 64 -24.68 4.08 12.70
C SER A 64 -24.55 4.71 11.32
N THR A 65 -24.68 6.01 11.20
CA THR A 65 -24.77 6.71 9.90
C THR A 65 -23.48 6.66 9.10
N LEU A 66 -22.31 6.83 9.74
CA LEU A 66 -21.02 6.72 9.04
C LEU A 66 -20.73 5.27 8.63
N SER A 67 -21.04 4.30 9.48
CA SER A 67 -20.91 2.87 9.17
C SER A 67 -21.80 2.48 7.99
N GLU A 68 -23.06 2.89 8.02
CA GLU A 68 -24.01 2.65 6.94
C GLU A 68 -23.56 3.32 5.64
N TYR A 69 -23.10 4.58 5.74
CA TYR A 69 -22.54 5.29 4.58
C TYR A 69 -21.40 4.53 3.96
N CYS A 70 -20.39 4.11 4.73
CA CYS A 70 -19.26 3.34 4.24
C CYS A 70 -19.65 2.00 3.61
N HIS A 71 -20.75 1.40 4.07
CA HIS A 71 -21.24 0.12 3.54
C HIS A 71 -22.02 0.27 2.22
N PHE A 72 -22.75 1.37 2.06
CA PHE A 72 -23.64 1.59 0.92
C PHE A 72 -23.22 2.71 -0.03
N VAL A 73 -22.06 3.36 0.24
CA VAL A 73 -21.60 4.46 -0.58
C VAL A 73 -21.33 4.02 -2.03
N LYS A 74 -21.85 4.82 -2.96
CA LYS A 74 -21.71 4.61 -4.41
C LYS A 74 -20.80 5.64 -5.06
N PHE A 75 -20.23 6.55 -4.27
CA PHE A 75 -19.38 7.63 -4.75
C PHE A 75 -18.04 7.61 -4.04
N PRO A 76 -16.93 7.78 -4.76
CA PRO A 76 -15.64 8.01 -4.15
C PRO A 76 -15.73 9.14 -3.11
N SER A 77 -15.18 8.93 -1.91
CA SER A 77 -15.33 9.86 -0.81
C SER A 77 -14.05 10.06 -0.03
N ILE A 78 -13.77 11.30 0.36
CA ILE A 78 -12.71 11.67 1.28
C ILE A 78 -13.37 12.25 2.53
N ILE A 79 -13.10 11.65 3.70
CA ILE A 79 -13.70 12.07 4.96
C ILE A 79 -12.60 12.49 5.92
N PHE A 80 -12.66 13.75 6.37
CA PHE A 80 -11.75 14.27 7.39
C PHE A 80 -12.32 14.03 8.79
N TYR A 81 -11.45 13.63 9.73
CA TYR A 81 -11.81 13.38 11.13
C TYR A 81 -10.91 14.16 12.09
N GLU A 82 -11.38 14.48 13.28
CA GLU A 82 -10.61 15.17 14.32
C GLU A 82 -9.58 14.22 14.96
N LYS A 83 -8.45 14.76 15.42
CA LYS A 83 -7.25 14.05 15.90
C LYS A 83 -7.51 12.87 16.85
N ASN A 84 -8.58 12.86 17.62
CA ASN A 84 -8.90 11.81 18.59
C ASN A 84 -10.16 11.02 18.22
N ASP A 85 -10.68 11.17 16.99
CA ASP A 85 -11.97 10.66 16.57
C ASP A 85 -11.89 9.86 15.25
N LYS A 86 -10.83 9.09 15.09
CA LYS A 86 -10.57 8.30 13.88
C LYS A 86 -11.62 7.21 13.68
N PRO A 87 -12.28 7.15 12.51
CA PRO A 87 -13.23 6.09 12.20
C PRO A 87 -12.57 4.72 12.11
N THR A 88 -13.27 3.69 12.58
CA THR A 88 -12.84 2.29 12.50
C THR A 88 -13.42 1.56 11.28
N TYR A 89 -14.17 2.26 10.44
CA TYR A 89 -14.87 1.69 9.29
C TYR A 89 -13.98 1.64 8.06
N PHE A 90 -14.25 0.67 7.20
CA PHE A 90 -13.49 0.45 5.97
C PHE A 90 -14.42 0.42 4.75
N SER A 91 -14.02 1.10 3.67
CA SER A 91 -14.67 1.02 2.35
C SER A 91 -13.65 1.30 1.27
N ASN A 92 -13.73 0.59 0.16
CA ASN A 92 -12.84 0.81 -1.00
C ASN A 92 -13.07 2.17 -1.67
N LEU A 93 -14.24 2.75 -1.46
CA LEU A 93 -14.62 4.06 -2.01
C LEU A 93 -14.44 5.20 -1.02
N VAL A 94 -13.97 4.95 0.22
CA VAL A 94 -13.82 5.99 1.26
C VAL A 94 -12.41 6.03 1.78
N LYS A 95 -11.79 7.20 1.72
CA LYS A 95 -10.51 7.50 2.39
C LYS A 95 -10.75 8.40 3.58
N PHE A 96 -10.06 8.11 4.67
CA PHE A 96 -10.12 8.89 5.89
C PHE A 96 -8.79 9.62 6.11
N PHE A 97 -8.86 10.91 6.41
CA PHE A 97 -7.69 11.73 6.73
C PHE A 97 -7.94 12.54 8.00
N GLU A 98 -6.90 12.71 8.82
CA GLU A 98 -6.95 13.62 9.94
C GLU A 98 -7.18 15.06 9.44
N LEU A 99 -8.06 15.78 10.12
CA LEU A 99 -8.41 17.15 9.77
C LEU A 99 -7.17 18.03 10.01
N PRO A 100 -6.62 18.66 8.97
CA PRO A 100 -5.50 19.56 9.17
C PRO A 100 -5.95 20.85 9.87
N ASP A 101 -5.00 21.57 10.44
CA ASP A 101 -5.27 22.89 11.02
C ASP A 101 -5.53 23.92 9.92
N PHE A 102 -6.74 23.87 9.35
CA PHE A 102 -7.16 24.75 8.26
C PHE A 102 -7.14 26.22 8.61
N ILE A 103 -7.18 26.60 9.89
CA ILE A 103 -7.19 28.00 10.34
C ILE A 103 -5.84 28.65 10.04
N ASN A 104 -4.76 27.88 10.08
CA ASN A 104 -3.39 28.33 9.87
C ASN A 104 -2.84 28.02 8.46
N PHE A 105 -3.72 27.75 7.48
CA PHE A 105 -3.27 27.52 6.11
C PHE A 105 -2.74 28.79 5.47
N THR A 106 -1.49 28.74 5.00
CA THR A 106 -0.90 29.73 4.11
C THR A 106 -1.32 29.46 2.66
N ALA A 107 -1.17 30.45 1.78
CA ALA A 107 -1.43 30.26 0.35
C ALA A 107 -0.66 29.07 -0.25
N GLN A 108 0.59 28.88 0.17
CA GLN A 108 1.41 27.75 -0.26
C GLN A 108 0.82 26.41 0.21
N LYS A 109 0.40 26.31 1.47
CA LYS A 109 -0.25 25.09 1.99
C LYS A 109 -1.57 24.79 1.27
N ILE A 110 -2.33 25.79 0.87
CA ILE A 110 -3.56 25.61 0.08
C ILE A 110 -3.24 24.98 -1.29
N GLU A 111 -2.18 25.42 -1.96
CA GLU A 111 -1.74 24.86 -3.25
C GLU A 111 -1.22 23.42 -3.09
N GLU A 112 -0.42 23.16 -2.07
CA GLU A 112 0.06 21.82 -1.73
C GLU A 112 -1.11 20.86 -1.44
N TYR A 113 -2.10 21.32 -0.70
CA TYR A 113 -3.29 20.53 -0.38
C TYR A 113 -4.21 20.32 -1.58
N ALA A 114 -4.28 21.27 -2.52
CA ALA A 114 -4.99 21.08 -3.78
C ALA A 114 -4.38 19.95 -4.61
N ALA A 115 -3.05 19.91 -4.72
CA ALA A 115 -2.34 18.84 -5.40
C ALA A 115 -2.54 17.48 -4.69
N PHE A 116 -2.51 17.45 -3.36
CA PHE A 116 -2.80 16.27 -2.57
C PHE A 116 -4.21 15.74 -2.83
N LEU A 117 -5.25 16.59 -2.78
CA LEU A 117 -6.63 16.19 -3.05
C LEU A 117 -6.81 15.70 -4.50
N GLU A 118 -6.20 16.36 -5.48
CA GLU A 118 -6.20 15.89 -6.86
C GLU A 118 -5.70 14.45 -6.97
N GLN A 119 -4.58 14.15 -6.33
CA GLN A 119 -4.00 12.81 -6.34
C GLN A 119 -4.92 11.79 -5.65
N GLN A 120 -5.46 12.12 -4.45
CA GLN A 120 -6.35 11.22 -3.73
C GLN A 120 -7.64 10.91 -4.50
N ILE A 121 -8.18 11.92 -5.19
CA ILE A 121 -9.39 11.76 -6.03
C ILE A 121 -9.09 10.92 -7.27
N GLN A 122 -7.96 11.15 -7.92
CA GLN A 122 -7.53 10.33 -9.06
C GLN A 122 -7.45 8.85 -8.66
N ASP A 123 -6.84 8.60 -7.53
CA ASP A 123 -6.70 7.25 -6.99
C ASP A 123 -8.05 6.59 -6.70
N LEU A 124 -8.98 7.30 -6.06
CA LEU A 124 -10.33 6.79 -5.78
C LEU A 124 -11.13 6.51 -7.06
N LYS A 125 -11.00 7.36 -8.08
CA LYS A 125 -11.66 7.15 -9.38
C LYS A 125 -11.13 5.94 -10.12
N CYS A 126 -9.84 5.67 -10.01
CA CYS A 126 -9.29 4.44 -10.56
C CYS A 126 -9.94 3.22 -9.92
N SER A 127 -10.17 3.24 -8.60
CA SER A 127 -10.88 2.16 -7.89
C SER A 127 -12.32 1.98 -8.38
N GLU A 128 -13.06 3.08 -8.62
CA GLU A 128 -14.45 3.03 -9.11
C GLU A 128 -14.57 2.45 -10.54
N LEU A 129 -13.61 2.77 -11.42
CA LEU A 129 -13.59 2.24 -12.78
C LEU A 129 -13.40 0.72 -12.80
N PHE A 130 -12.66 0.16 -11.84
CA PHE A 130 -12.47 -1.28 -11.70
C PHE A 130 -13.74 -2.01 -11.24
N GLU A 131 -14.57 -1.39 -10.39
CA GLU A 131 -15.86 -1.99 -9.98
C GLU A 131 -16.89 -2.02 -11.12
N LYS A 132 -16.84 -1.05 -12.04
CA LYS A 132 -17.80 -0.93 -13.16
C LYS A 132 -17.44 -1.76 -14.39
N HIS A 133 -16.21 -2.20 -14.54
CA HIS A 133 -15.75 -2.98 -15.70
C HIS A 133 -14.81 -4.13 -15.31
N PRO A 134 -15.34 -5.24 -14.75
CA PRO A 134 -14.50 -6.40 -14.43
C PRO A 134 -14.01 -7.20 -15.66
N ALA A 135 -14.35 -6.80 -16.88
CA ALA A 135 -14.10 -7.59 -18.07
C ALA A 135 -13.79 -6.75 -19.31
N SER A 136 -12.75 -5.95 -19.29
CA SER A 136 -12.17 -5.48 -20.56
C SER A 136 -10.82 -4.81 -20.34
N ILE A 137 -9.74 -5.54 -20.44
CA ILE A 137 -8.47 -5.22 -21.14
C ILE A 137 -7.65 -6.53 -21.11
N ALA A 138 -8.06 -7.50 -21.91
CA ALA A 138 -7.15 -8.37 -22.60
C ALA A 138 -7.34 -8.04 -24.07
N SER A 139 -6.45 -7.29 -24.67
CA SER A 139 -6.37 -7.23 -26.13
C SER A 139 -5.84 -8.58 -26.59
N ILE A 140 -6.76 -9.47 -26.91
CA ILE A 140 -6.49 -10.69 -27.66
C ILE A 140 -6.24 -10.23 -29.08
N ASN A 141 -5.05 -10.50 -29.61
CA ASN A 141 -4.79 -10.38 -31.04
C ASN A 141 -5.76 -11.28 -31.79
N GLU A 142 -6.12 -10.94 -33.03
CA GLU A 142 -7.09 -11.67 -33.87
C GLU A 142 -6.72 -13.15 -34.13
N ASP A 143 -5.53 -13.59 -33.70
CA ASP A 143 -5.02 -14.96 -33.84
C ASP A 143 -5.00 -15.77 -32.54
N GLY A 144 -5.52 -15.20 -31.41
CA GLY A 144 -5.59 -15.89 -30.14
C GLY A 144 -4.25 -16.04 -29.42
N SER A 145 -3.17 -15.42 -29.87
CA SER A 145 -1.88 -15.47 -29.25
C SER A 145 -1.62 -14.25 -28.34
N ILE A 146 -1.24 -14.48 -27.09
CA ILE A 146 -0.72 -13.48 -26.17
C ILE A 146 0.76 -13.29 -26.52
N SER A 147 1.06 -12.31 -27.35
CA SER A 147 2.45 -11.94 -27.61
C SER A 147 2.97 -11.04 -26.50
N GLN A 148 3.42 -11.65 -25.40
CA GLN A 148 4.40 -11.04 -24.52
C GLN A 148 5.70 -11.82 -24.67
N THR A 149 6.71 -11.17 -25.19
CA THR A 149 8.09 -11.62 -25.03
C THR A 149 8.39 -11.56 -23.52
N LEU A 150 8.10 -12.67 -22.83
CA LEU A 150 8.59 -12.90 -21.48
C LEU A 150 10.12 -12.78 -21.53
N PRO A 151 10.75 -12.04 -20.63
CA PRO A 151 12.19 -12.10 -20.52
C PRO A 151 12.58 -13.56 -20.29
N ASP A 152 13.63 -13.98 -20.95
CA ASP A 152 14.18 -15.32 -20.92
C ASP A 152 14.29 -15.86 -19.48
N LEU A 153 13.30 -16.63 -19.06
CA LEU A 153 13.24 -17.30 -17.74
C LEU A 153 14.22 -18.47 -17.66
N SER A 154 15.06 -18.69 -18.67
CA SER A 154 16.10 -19.71 -18.68
C SER A 154 17.27 -19.41 -17.73
N LYS A 155 17.29 -18.22 -17.09
CA LYS A 155 18.22 -17.96 -15.99
C LYS A 155 17.78 -18.79 -14.79
N ASP A 156 18.56 -19.82 -14.51
CA ASP A 156 18.37 -20.71 -13.37
C ASP A 156 18.41 -19.91 -12.05
N PHE A 157 17.23 -19.56 -11.53
CA PHE A 157 17.06 -18.87 -10.25
C PHE A 157 17.06 -19.86 -9.07
N SER A 158 16.96 -21.15 -9.32
CA SER A 158 16.81 -22.20 -8.29
C SER A 158 18.07 -22.48 -7.48
N ASN A 159 19.25 -22.07 -7.97
CA ASN A 159 20.54 -22.26 -7.29
C ASN A 159 21.10 -20.98 -6.63
N ARG A 160 20.29 -19.91 -6.51
CA ARG A 160 20.73 -18.67 -5.90
C ARG A 160 20.55 -18.67 -4.39
N LYS A 161 21.53 -18.14 -3.68
CA LYS A 161 21.41 -17.86 -2.24
C LYS A 161 20.81 -16.48 -2.05
N TYR A 162 19.50 -16.43 -1.86
CA TYR A 162 18.85 -15.18 -1.46
C TYR A 162 19.13 -14.87 0.00
N LYS A 163 19.15 -13.57 0.34
CA LYS A 163 19.42 -13.06 1.69
C LYS A 163 18.15 -12.61 2.42
N ALA A 164 17.17 -12.11 1.67
CA ALA A 164 15.91 -11.62 2.25
C ALA A 164 14.77 -11.59 1.22
N VAL A 165 13.54 -11.58 1.76
CA VAL A 165 12.33 -11.21 1.03
C VAL A 165 11.89 -9.83 1.51
N VAL A 166 11.67 -8.89 0.59
CA VAL A 166 11.11 -7.56 0.88
C VAL A 166 9.72 -7.45 0.28
N VAL A 167 8.74 -7.01 1.07
CA VAL A 167 7.32 -7.00 0.68
C VAL A 167 6.75 -5.61 0.82
N GLY A 168 6.19 -5.08 -0.26
CA GLY A 168 5.44 -3.83 -0.26
C GLY A 168 3.94 -4.11 -0.35
N VAL A 169 3.14 -3.46 0.50
CA VAL A 169 1.70 -3.70 0.57
C VAL A 169 0.96 -2.48 1.12
N SER A 170 -0.31 -2.31 0.75
CA SER A 170 -1.14 -1.17 1.18
C SER A 170 -2.60 -1.59 1.42
N THR A 171 -3.53 -1.02 0.69
CA THR A 171 -4.97 -1.30 0.83
C THR A 171 -5.28 -2.78 0.58
N GLY A 172 -6.06 -3.40 1.48
CA GLY A 172 -6.30 -4.85 1.47
C GLY A 172 -5.16 -5.68 2.09
N GLY A 173 -4.09 -5.00 2.52
CA GLY A 173 -2.89 -5.61 3.09
C GLY A 173 -3.11 -6.53 4.26
N PRO A 174 -3.83 -6.15 5.33
CA PRO A 174 -3.98 -7.00 6.51
C PRO A 174 -4.47 -8.42 6.18
N GLY A 175 -5.52 -8.54 5.37
CA GLY A 175 -6.04 -9.85 4.92
C GLY A 175 -5.04 -10.61 4.04
N ALA A 176 -4.47 -9.91 3.05
CA ALA A 176 -3.48 -10.49 2.15
C ALA A 176 -2.21 -10.94 2.90
N LEU A 177 -1.76 -10.17 3.89
CA LEU A 177 -0.61 -10.52 4.72
C LEU A 177 -0.89 -11.74 5.60
N LEU A 178 -2.09 -11.89 6.13
CA LEU A 178 -2.46 -13.08 6.90
C LEU A 178 -2.36 -14.34 6.03
N ASP A 179 -2.95 -14.31 4.83
CA ASP A 179 -2.90 -15.45 3.90
C ASP A 179 -1.45 -15.73 3.45
N PHE A 180 -0.69 -14.68 3.18
CA PHE A 180 0.73 -14.77 2.80
C PHE A 180 1.57 -15.39 3.92
N LEU A 181 1.41 -14.96 5.18
CA LEU A 181 2.16 -15.48 6.32
C LEU A 181 1.76 -16.90 6.67
N LYS A 182 0.47 -17.26 6.63
CA LYS A 182 0.01 -18.64 6.76
C LYS A 182 0.61 -19.55 5.67
N GLY A 183 0.70 -19.03 4.46
CA GLY A 183 1.32 -19.73 3.34
C GLY A 183 2.83 -19.94 3.50
N ILE A 184 3.54 -18.94 4.03
CA ILE A 184 4.97 -19.06 4.35
C ILE A 184 5.17 -20.07 5.48
N GLY A 185 4.39 -19.97 6.57
CA GLY A 185 4.51 -20.83 7.74
C GLY A 185 5.81 -20.64 8.52
N ASN A 186 5.97 -21.45 9.56
CA ASN A 186 7.17 -21.45 10.39
C ASN A 186 8.39 -22.04 9.68
N GLY A 187 9.58 -21.52 10.02
CA GLY A 187 10.85 -22.07 9.56
C GLY A 187 11.24 -21.69 8.13
N PHE A 188 10.60 -20.67 7.54
CA PHE A 188 11.03 -20.13 6.26
C PHE A 188 12.52 -19.70 6.33
N PRO A 189 13.37 -20.08 5.36
CA PRO A 189 14.81 -19.97 5.53
C PRO A 189 15.38 -18.55 5.36
N LEU A 190 14.54 -17.55 5.11
CA LEU A 190 14.95 -16.15 4.96
C LEU A 190 14.18 -15.24 5.92
N PRO A 191 14.76 -14.09 6.31
CA PRO A 191 14.00 -13.02 6.91
C PRO A 191 13.07 -12.39 5.88
N VAL A 192 11.88 -11.97 6.34
CA VAL A 192 10.88 -11.25 5.53
C VAL A 192 10.72 -9.85 6.09
N ILE A 193 10.93 -8.83 5.29
CA ILE A 193 10.80 -7.44 5.69
C ILE A 193 9.63 -6.81 4.95
N ILE A 194 8.66 -6.25 5.70
CA ILE A 194 7.39 -5.78 5.16
C ILE A 194 7.22 -4.29 5.40
N THR A 195 6.92 -3.54 4.35
CA THR A 195 6.37 -2.20 4.45
C THR A 195 4.89 -2.25 4.11
N GLN A 196 4.05 -2.09 5.14
CA GLN A 196 2.61 -1.89 5.03
C GLN A 196 2.30 -0.42 5.28
N HIS A 197 1.60 0.23 4.35
CA HIS A 197 1.09 1.58 4.61
C HIS A 197 -0.01 1.50 5.68
N ILE A 198 0.33 1.87 6.89
CA ILE A 198 -0.53 1.81 8.06
C ILE A 198 -0.29 3.04 8.95
N ASP A 199 -1.31 3.39 9.68
CA ASP A 199 -1.27 4.49 10.63
C ASP A 199 -0.76 4.01 12.01
N SER A 200 -0.09 4.91 12.74
CA SER A 200 0.64 4.64 13.98
C SER A 200 -0.18 3.99 15.12
N PHE A 201 -1.50 4.13 15.08
CA PHE A 201 -2.37 3.50 16.09
C PHE A 201 -2.65 2.01 15.84
N PHE A 202 -2.33 1.50 14.65
CA PHE A 202 -2.71 0.13 14.25
C PHE A 202 -1.54 -0.82 14.08
N ASP A 203 -0.30 -0.34 14.02
CA ASP A 203 0.85 -1.17 13.73
C ASP A 203 1.01 -2.33 14.73
N ARG A 204 1.04 -2.04 16.05
CA ARG A 204 1.18 -3.07 17.09
C ARG A 204 0.00 -4.04 17.12
N ASN A 205 -1.22 -3.53 16.92
CA ASN A 205 -2.40 -4.39 16.91
C ASN A 205 -2.41 -5.32 15.70
N LEU A 206 -2.04 -4.81 14.52
CA LEU A 206 -1.91 -5.61 13.32
C LEU A 206 -0.85 -6.70 13.50
N ILE A 207 0.31 -6.36 14.03
CA ILE A 207 1.42 -7.29 14.22
C ILE A 207 1.07 -8.38 15.21
N ASN A 208 0.49 -8.05 16.35
CA ASN A 208 0.04 -9.04 17.34
C ASN A 208 -1.02 -9.97 16.76
N TRP A 209 -1.97 -9.43 16.00
CA TRP A 209 -2.99 -10.22 15.32
C TRP A 209 -2.38 -11.15 14.27
N LEU A 210 -1.49 -10.64 13.40
CA LEU A 210 -0.82 -11.46 12.39
C LEU A 210 0.04 -12.56 13.02
N ALA A 211 0.77 -12.26 14.09
CA ALA A 211 1.57 -13.26 14.81
C ALA A 211 0.70 -14.36 15.41
N SER A 212 -0.41 -13.97 16.07
CA SER A 212 -1.36 -14.93 16.67
C SER A 212 -2.03 -15.82 15.64
N GLU A 213 -2.50 -15.23 14.52
CA GLU A 213 -3.29 -15.96 13.53
C GLU A 213 -2.45 -16.76 12.53
N SER A 214 -1.21 -16.34 12.26
CA SER A 214 -0.33 -17.05 11.32
C SER A 214 0.58 -18.08 11.99
N GLY A 215 0.84 -17.92 13.30
CA GLY A 215 1.83 -18.72 14.03
C GLY A 215 3.28 -18.41 13.65
N VAL A 216 3.54 -17.41 12.79
CA VAL A 216 4.89 -17.00 12.39
C VAL A 216 5.40 -15.92 13.35
N PRO A 217 6.70 -15.90 13.73
CA PRO A 217 7.28 -14.81 14.51
C PRO A 217 7.23 -13.48 13.77
N VAL A 218 6.34 -12.57 14.18
CA VAL A 218 6.15 -11.25 13.57
C VAL A 218 6.54 -10.15 14.54
N HIS A 219 7.34 -9.20 14.10
CA HIS A 219 7.91 -8.13 14.91
C HIS A 219 7.75 -6.76 14.24
N LEU A 220 7.70 -5.69 15.02
CA LEU A 220 8.09 -4.37 14.54
C LEU A 220 9.60 -4.36 14.36
N ALA A 221 10.10 -3.78 13.28
CA ALA A 221 11.52 -3.59 13.08
C ALA A 221 12.06 -2.61 14.13
N GLU A 222 13.21 -2.96 14.68
CA GLU A 222 13.98 -2.10 15.58
C GLU A 222 15.19 -1.54 14.84
N ASP A 223 15.69 -0.42 15.32
CA ASP A 223 16.87 0.22 14.70
C ASP A 223 18.12 -0.64 14.88
N ASN A 224 18.90 -0.74 13.80
CA ASN A 224 20.15 -1.50 13.75
C ASN A 224 20.03 -2.99 14.11
N ILE A 225 18.88 -3.61 13.82
CA ILE A 225 18.66 -5.03 14.09
C ILE A 225 19.18 -5.91 12.92
N ARG A 226 19.85 -7.01 13.27
CA ARG A 226 20.15 -8.10 12.34
C ARG A 226 18.91 -8.99 12.18
N PRO A 227 18.30 -9.07 11.00
CA PRO A 227 17.12 -9.89 10.82
C PRO A 227 17.49 -11.38 10.81
N LEU A 228 16.63 -12.20 11.42
CA LEU A 228 16.79 -13.64 11.55
C LEU A 228 15.92 -14.36 10.50
N ALA A 229 16.44 -15.45 9.95
CA ALA A 229 15.66 -16.36 9.12
C ALA A 229 14.44 -16.89 9.88
N GLY A 230 13.30 -17.03 9.19
CA GLY A 230 12.03 -17.44 9.79
C GLY A 230 11.27 -16.37 10.54
N HIS A 231 11.81 -15.15 10.61
CA HIS A 231 11.18 -14.03 11.28
C HIS A 231 10.70 -12.99 10.27
N VAL A 232 9.63 -12.28 10.63
CA VAL A 232 9.00 -11.23 9.83
C VAL A 232 9.12 -9.90 10.56
N TYR A 233 9.58 -8.88 9.85
CA TYR A 233 9.83 -7.55 10.40
C TYR A 233 9.00 -6.52 9.64
N PHE A 234 8.14 -5.80 10.35
CA PHE A 234 7.34 -4.72 9.78
C PHE A 234 7.99 -3.37 10.00
N ALA A 235 7.92 -2.52 9.00
CA ALA A 235 8.26 -1.12 9.17
C ALA A 235 7.31 -0.48 10.19
N PRO A 236 7.84 0.18 11.25
CA PRO A 236 7.01 0.95 12.16
C PRO A 236 6.33 2.11 11.41
N SER A 237 5.19 2.53 11.92
CA SER A 237 4.50 3.73 11.40
C SER A 237 5.38 4.96 11.55
N ASP A 238 5.25 5.86 10.58
CA ASP A 238 5.95 7.14 10.56
C ASP A 238 7.50 7.02 10.57
N VAL A 239 8.02 5.87 10.13
CA VAL A 239 9.47 5.61 10.00
C VAL A 239 9.72 4.75 8.77
N HIS A 240 10.74 5.08 7.97
CA HIS A 240 11.19 4.24 6.88
C HIS A 240 12.07 3.10 7.38
N VAL A 241 11.92 1.92 6.78
CA VAL A 241 12.90 0.84 6.90
C VAL A 241 13.88 0.92 5.75
N THR A 242 15.16 0.88 6.08
CA THR A 242 16.28 0.81 5.13
C THR A 242 17.26 -0.26 5.57
N PHE A 243 18.24 -0.56 4.73
CA PHE A 243 19.25 -1.58 4.97
C PHE A 243 20.64 -0.98 4.94
N VAL A 244 21.53 -1.50 5.76
CA VAL A 244 22.97 -1.20 5.70
C VAL A 244 23.76 -2.52 5.68
N PRO A 245 24.88 -2.59 4.95
CA PRO A 245 25.76 -3.76 5.01
C PRO A 245 26.32 -3.92 6.43
N TYR A 246 26.33 -5.13 6.94
CA TYR A 246 27.01 -5.42 8.18
C TYR A 246 28.52 -5.57 7.91
N MET A 247 29.32 -4.70 8.52
CA MET A 247 30.75 -4.70 8.42
C MET A 247 31.34 -5.40 9.64
N GLN A 248 31.65 -6.67 9.54
CA GLN A 248 32.45 -7.34 10.56
C GLN A 248 33.93 -7.13 10.23
N GLY A 249 34.64 -6.36 11.07
CA GLY A 249 36.06 -6.16 10.95
C GLY A 249 36.81 -7.47 11.23
N SER A 250 37.33 -8.11 10.19
CA SER A 250 38.39 -9.11 10.33
C SER A 250 39.69 -8.52 9.79
N GLU A 251 40.82 -8.91 10.36
CA GLU A 251 42.16 -8.49 9.90
C GLU A 251 42.47 -8.84 8.43
N SER A 252 41.61 -9.61 7.77
CA SER A 252 41.78 -10.12 6.40
C SER A 252 40.81 -9.56 5.36
N GLY A 253 39.98 -8.56 5.69
CA GLY A 253 39.09 -7.91 4.73
C GLY A 253 37.62 -7.84 5.19
N ILE A 254 36.86 -6.95 4.55
CA ILE A 254 35.43 -6.70 4.82
C ILE A 254 34.64 -7.78 4.10
N ILE A 255 34.01 -8.71 4.85
CA ILE A 255 33.03 -9.65 4.30
C ILE A 255 31.65 -9.06 4.57
N ALA A 256 31.07 -8.40 3.57
CA ALA A 256 29.71 -7.87 3.62
C ALA A 256 28.69 -8.95 3.18
N ASP A 257 28.59 -10.04 3.93
CA ASP A 257 27.62 -11.11 3.62
C ASP A 257 26.27 -10.96 4.35
N GLU A 258 26.21 -10.03 5.29
CA GLU A 258 25.06 -9.80 6.15
C GLU A 258 24.61 -8.34 6.07
N PHE A 259 23.40 -8.06 6.55
CA PHE A 259 22.85 -6.72 6.57
C PHE A 259 22.07 -6.48 7.87
N HIS A 260 21.91 -5.20 8.22
CA HIS A 260 21.05 -4.76 9.31
C HIS A 260 19.87 -3.97 8.75
N ILE A 261 18.74 -4.06 9.43
CA ILE A 261 17.61 -3.15 9.27
C ILE A 261 17.90 -1.89 10.06
N VAL A 262 17.75 -0.74 9.42
CA VAL A 262 17.94 0.58 10.06
C VAL A 262 16.65 1.39 9.88
N LEU A 263 16.24 2.04 10.95
CA LEU A 263 15.09 2.94 10.93
C LEU A 263 15.54 4.32 10.46
N ASN A 264 14.85 4.87 9.46
CA ASN A 264 15.19 6.12 8.83
C ASN A 264 14.03 7.12 8.96
N HIS A 265 14.31 8.30 9.47
CA HIS A 265 13.36 9.39 9.69
C HIS A 265 13.38 10.46 8.59
N ASP A 266 13.91 10.13 7.40
CA ASP A 266 13.84 11.02 6.24
C ASP A 266 12.40 11.46 5.94
N GLU A 267 12.27 12.52 5.17
CA GLU A 267 10.98 13.04 4.73
C GLU A 267 10.13 11.95 4.03
N PRO A 268 8.80 12.01 4.19
CA PRO A 268 7.89 11.09 3.51
C PRO A 268 8.11 11.08 2.00
N VAL A 269 8.14 9.91 1.39
CA VAL A 269 8.20 9.74 -0.07
C VAL A 269 6.77 9.73 -0.61
N ASN A 270 6.41 10.69 -1.44
CA ASN A 270 5.03 10.87 -1.95
C ASN A 270 3.99 10.83 -0.82
N PHE A 271 4.28 11.52 0.28
CA PHE A 271 3.47 11.58 1.51
C PHE A 271 3.34 10.25 2.27
N LEU A 272 4.16 9.25 1.95
CA LEU A 272 4.15 7.93 2.59
C LEU A 272 5.38 7.77 3.49
N ARG A 273 5.14 7.44 4.76
CA ARG A 273 6.14 7.01 5.72
C ARG A 273 5.49 6.04 6.72
N PRO A 274 5.85 4.74 6.64
CA PRO A 274 6.86 4.14 5.79
C PRO A 274 6.51 4.15 4.30
N SER A 275 7.53 4.07 3.42
CA SER A 275 7.39 3.95 1.97
C SER A 275 8.05 2.68 1.45
N VAL A 276 7.36 1.97 0.56
CA VAL A 276 7.88 0.80 -0.14
C VAL A 276 9.04 1.19 -1.05
N SER A 277 8.94 2.33 -1.73
CA SER A 277 10.01 2.87 -2.58
C SER A 277 11.31 3.03 -1.79
N LYS A 278 11.25 3.58 -0.56
CA LYS A 278 12.43 3.79 0.28
C LYS A 278 13.08 2.46 0.69
N MET A 279 12.26 1.48 1.07
CA MET A 279 12.75 0.14 1.42
C MET A 279 13.36 -0.56 0.20
N PHE A 280 12.70 -0.54 -0.96
CA PHE A 280 13.18 -1.21 -2.17
C PHE A 280 14.43 -0.52 -2.76
N GLU A 281 14.52 0.81 -2.72
CA GLU A 281 15.72 1.54 -3.09
C GLU A 281 16.94 1.11 -2.26
N SER A 282 16.73 0.99 -0.96
CA SER A 282 17.79 0.53 -0.05
C SER A 282 18.14 -0.95 -0.28
N ALA A 283 17.12 -1.82 -0.50
CA ALA A 283 17.35 -3.21 -0.85
C ALA A 283 18.15 -3.35 -2.15
N ALA A 284 17.88 -2.52 -3.14
CA ALA A 284 18.61 -2.50 -4.41
C ALA A 284 20.12 -2.20 -4.19
N LYS A 285 20.43 -1.27 -3.28
CA LYS A 285 21.83 -0.89 -2.97
C LYS A 285 22.58 -1.94 -2.16
N VAL A 286 21.91 -2.62 -1.23
CA VAL A 286 22.56 -3.48 -0.23
C VAL A 286 22.43 -4.96 -0.58
N LEU A 287 21.29 -5.41 -1.06
CA LEU A 287 20.99 -6.81 -1.35
C LEU A 287 21.13 -7.11 -2.86
N GLY A 288 20.73 -6.15 -3.70
CA GLY A 288 20.83 -6.29 -5.16
C GLY A 288 20.17 -7.56 -5.66
N LYS A 289 20.93 -8.40 -6.40
CA LYS A 289 20.44 -9.67 -6.97
C LYS A 289 20.08 -10.74 -5.94
N ASP A 290 20.55 -10.61 -4.71
CA ASP A 290 20.31 -11.58 -3.62
C ASP A 290 19.01 -11.26 -2.86
N CYS A 291 18.15 -10.41 -3.41
CA CYS A 291 16.85 -10.03 -2.88
C CYS A 291 15.72 -10.68 -3.67
N ILE A 292 14.66 -11.07 -2.97
CA ILE A 292 13.35 -11.35 -3.57
C ILE A 292 12.42 -10.19 -3.18
N ALA A 293 11.85 -9.50 -4.17
CA ALA A 293 10.91 -8.41 -3.93
C ALA A 293 9.48 -8.83 -4.29
N VAL A 294 8.53 -8.52 -3.42
CA VAL A 294 7.11 -8.86 -3.61
C VAL A 294 6.28 -7.59 -3.48
N ILE A 295 5.39 -7.34 -4.43
CA ILE A 295 4.38 -6.30 -4.32
C ILE A 295 3.00 -6.96 -4.24
N LEU A 296 2.33 -6.74 -3.12
CA LEU A 296 0.97 -7.22 -2.87
C LEU A 296 -0.05 -6.09 -3.12
N THR A 297 -1.32 -6.44 -2.96
CA THR A 297 -2.45 -5.53 -3.07
C THR A 297 -2.17 -4.17 -2.45
N GLY A 298 -2.56 -3.12 -3.13
CA GLY A 298 -2.37 -1.75 -2.66
C GLY A 298 -2.72 -0.73 -3.70
N MET A 299 -3.04 0.45 -3.24
CA MET A 299 -3.38 1.59 -4.08
C MET A 299 -2.13 2.38 -4.46
N GLY A 300 -2.15 2.99 -5.64
CA GLY A 300 -1.05 3.82 -6.14
C GLY A 300 0.07 3.02 -6.79
N SER A 301 1.29 3.53 -6.70
CA SER A 301 2.46 2.99 -7.42
C SER A 301 3.73 2.94 -6.56
N ASP A 302 3.61 3.10 -5.23
CA ASP A 302 4.77 3.09 -4.33
C ASP A 302 5.53 1.75 -4.45
N GLY A 303 6.84 1.83 -4.65
CA GLY A 303 7.72 0.69 -4.86
C GLY A 303 7.77 0.14 -6.30
N ALA A 304 6.89 0.57 -7.21
CA ALA A 304 6.86 0.01 -8.57
C ALA A 304 8.15 0.29 -9.37
N LYS A 305 8.65 1.52 -9.31
CA LYS A 305 9.90 1.93 -9.97
C LYS A 305 11.12 1.23 -9.38
N GLU A 306 11.18 1.13 -8.08
CA GLU A 306 12.29 0.51 -7.34
C GLU A 306 12.25 -1.02 -7.48
N CYS A 307 11.07 -1.62 -7.64
CA CYS A 307 10.90 -3.02 -8.03
C CYS A 307 11.52 -3.30 -9.41
N LEU A 308 11.32 -2.39 -10.38
CA LEU A 308 11.99 -2.47 -11.69
C LEU A 308 13.52 -2.37 -11.54
N GLN A 309 14.01 -1.47 -10.70
CA GLN A 309 15.43 -1.34 -10.41
C GLN A 309 16.00 -2.63 -9.82
N LEU A 310 15.31 -3.23 -8.84
CA LEU A 310 15.69 -4.52 -8.26
C LEU A 310 15.78 -5.62 -9.33
N LYS A 311 14.77 -5.72 -10.20
CA LYS A 311 14.77 -6.66 -11.31
C LYS A 311 15.96 -6.45 -12.26
N GLN A 312 16.27 -5.20 -12.61
CA GLN A 312 17.40 -4.86 -13.46
C GLN A 312 18.75 -5.26 -12.85
N LEU A 313 18.86 -5.20 -11.52
CA LEU A 313 20.01 -5.69 -10.77
C LEU A 313 20.06 -7.23 -10.66
N GLY A 314 19.01 -7.91 -11.11
CA GLY A 314 18.91 -9.37 -11.12
C GLY A 314 18.22 -9.95 -9.90
N ALA A 315 17.55 -9.16 -9.07
CA ALA A 315 16.65 -9.63 -8.02
C ALA A 315 15.47 -10.40 -8.64
N TYR A 316 14.88 -11.29 -7.88
CA TYR A 316 13.63 -11.93 -8.28
C TYR A 316 12.44 -11.12 -7.80
N THR A 317 11.53 -10.76 -8.69
CA THR A 317 10.43 -9.86 -8.39
C THR A 317 9.09 -10.52 -8.69
N ILE A 318 8.17 -10.47 -7.73
CA ILE A 318 6.83 -11.04 -7.83
C ILE A 318 5.80 -9.94 -7.58
N THR A 319 4.77 -9.88 -8.41
CA THR A 319 3.60 -9.04 -8.15
C THR A 319 2.37 -9.91 -8.00
N GLN A 320 1.50 -9.54 -7.07
CA GLN A 320 0.20 -10.18 -6.90
C GLN A 320 -0.64 -9.96 -8.17
N ASP A 321 -1.40 -10.98 -8.59
CA ASP A 321 -2.30 -10.87 -9.73
C ASP A 321 -3.54 -10.00 -9.43
N GLN A 322 -4.25 -9.64 -10.48
CA GLN A 322 -5.46 -8.84 -10.37
C GLN A 322 -6.58 -9.57 -9.64
N ALA A 323 -6.75 -10.86 -9.92
CA ALA A 323 -7.89 -11.64 -9.44
C ALA A 323 -7.90 -11.82 -7.92
N SER A 324 -6.72 -11.90 -7.29
CA SER A 324 -6.58 -12.04 -5.84
C SER A 324 -6.28 -10.73 -5.11
N SER A 325 -6.04 -9.62 -5.83
CA SER A 325 -5.81 -8.31 -5.24
C SER A 325 -7.11 -7.63 -4.83
N VAL A 326 -7.21 -7.14 -3.60
CA VAL A 326 -8.30 -6.26 -3.18
C VAL A 326 -8.27 -4.96 -3.96
N ILE A 327 -7.09 -4.37 -4.10
CA ILE A 327 -6.81 -3.21 -4.97
C ILE A 327 -5.60 -3.53 -5.84
N TYR A 328 -5.84 -3.64 -7.14
CA TYR A 328 -4.78 -3.90 -8.14
C TYR A 328 -4.16 -2.59 -8.63
N GLY A 329 -3.57 -1.82 -7.73
CA GLY A 329 -2.89 -0.54 -8.02
C GLY A 329 -1.38 -0.70 -8.02
N MET A 330 -0.76 -0.91 -6.86
CA MET A 330 0.70 -1.12 -6.73
C MET A 330 1.20 -2.31 -7.57
N PRO A 331 0.56 -3.50 -7.53
CA PRO A 331 0.97 -4.60 -8.38
C PRO A 331 0.82 -4.29 -9.88
N LYS A 332 -0.26 -3.61 -10.27
CA LYS A 332 -0.49 -3.19 -11.66
C LYS A 332 0.60 -2.24 -12.14
N ALA A 333 0.91 -1.21 -11.35
CA ALA A 333 1.94 -0.23 -11.70
C ALA A 333 3.31 -0.90 -11.92
N ALA A 334 3.68 -1.84 -11.04
CA ALA A 334 4.91 -2.61 -11.19
C ALA A 334 4.88 -3.51 -12.43
N TYR A 335 3.76 -4.19 -12.68
CA TYR A 335 3.57 -5.02 -13.85
C TYR A 335 3.69 -4.22 -15.17
N GLU A 336 2.97 -3.11 -15.27
CA GLU A 336 2.98 -2.23 -16.46
C GLU A 336 4.36 -1.62 -16.74
N MET A 337 5.17 -1.40 -15.71
CA MET A 337 6.57 -0.98 -15.84
C MET A 337 7.50 -2.13 -16.25
N GLY A 338 7.01 -3.37 -16.34
CA GLY A 338 7.85 -4.53 -16.60
C GLY A 338 8.70 -4.96 -15.40
N ALA A 339 8.33 -4.53 -14.18
CA ALA A 339 9.07 -4.82 -12.97
C ALA A 339 8.91 -6.25 -12.45
N SER A 340 7.90 -6.99 -12.91
CA SER A 340 7.61 -8.35 -12.44
C SER A 340 8.41 -9.40 -13.22
N CYS A 341 9.06 -10.33 -12.52
CA CYS A 341 9.51 -11.59 -13.10
C CYS A 341 8.32 -12.54 -13.24
N GLU A 342 7.46 -12.59 -12.22
CA GLU A 342 6.23 -13.38 -12.23
C GLU A 342 5.06 -12.56 -11.66
N VAL A 343 3.86 -12.82 -12.21
CA VAL A 343 2.58 -12.34 -11.67
C VAL A 343 1.84 -13.56 -11.15
N LEU A 344 1.57 -13.60 -9.85
CA LEU A 344 1.02 -14.80 -9.20
C LEU A 344 -0.21 -14.48 -8.35
N PRO A 345 -1.18 -15.40 -8.28
CA PRO A 345 -2.21 -15.36 -7.27
C PRO A 345 -1.61 -15.36 -5.86
N LEU A 346 -2.21 -14.62 -4.93
CA LEU A 346 -1.71 -14.46 -3.56
C LEU A 346 -1.30 -15.79 -2.91
N LYS A 347 -2.12 -16.83 -3.05
CA LYS A 347 -1.87 -18.16 -2.45
C LYS A 347 -0.67 -18.89 -3.03
N GLN A 348 -0.26 -18.58 -4.25
CA GLN A 348 0.89 -19.20 -4.91
C GLN A 348 2.22 -18.48 -4.59
N ILE A 349 2.17 -17.25 -4.12
CA ILE A 349 3.39 -16.48 -3.80
C ILE A 349 4.23 -17.19 -2.72
N PRO A 350 3.67 -17.64 -1.58
CA PRO A 350 4.44 -18.37 -0.57
C PRO A 350 5.08 -19.66 -1.10
N GLU A 351 4.36 -20.44 -1.89
CA GLU A 351 4.89 -21.67 -2.51
C GLU A 351 6.06 -21.36 -3.43
N ARG A 352 5.94 -20.28 -4.21
CA ARG A 352 7.02 -19.84 -5.09
C ARG A 352 8.25 -19.37 -4.30
N LEU A 353 8.06 -18.67 -3.19
CA LEU A 353 9.15 -18.26 -2.31
C LEU A 353 9.91 -19.48 -1.75
N TRP A 354 9.21 -20.52 -1.29
CA TRP A 354 9.85 -21.76 -0.87
C TRP A 354 10.65 -22.40 -2.00
N SER A 355 10.07 -22.52 -3.18
CA SER A 355 10.77 -23.06 -4.36
C SER A 355 12.05 -22.28 -4.70
N LEU A 356 12.05 -20.96 -4.56
CA LEU A 356 13.22 -20.11 -4.84
C LEU A 356 14.35 -20.31 -3.82
N THR A 357 14.04 -20.67 -2.59
CA THR A 357 15.03 -20.93 -1.55
C THR A 357 15.69 -22.31 -1.67
N GLY A 358 15.10 -23.22 -2.45
CA GLY A 358 15.53 -24.61 -2.54
C GLY A 358 15.34 -25.42 -1.25
N ALA A 359 14.66 -24.87 -0.24
CA ALA A 359 14.35 -25.54 1.00
C ALA A 359 12.96 -26.21 0.92
N GLU A 360 12.81 -27.32 1.61
CA GLU A 360 11.51 -27.99 1.75
C GLU A 360 10.72 -27.37 2.90
N LYS A 361 9.44 -27.09 2.65
CA LYS A 361 8.52 -26.65 3.69
C LYS A 361 8.27 -27.84 4.63
N LYS A 362 8.65 -27.69 5.90
CA LYS A 362 8.28 -28.69 6.92
C LYS A 362 6.76 -28.64 7.09
N GLU A 363 6.08 -29.75 6.85
CA GLU A 363 4.68 -29.88 7.23
C GLU A 363 4.59 -29.77 8.75
N ASP A 364 3.78 -28.82 9.24
CA ASP A 364 3.48 -28.75 10.66
C ASP A 364 2.80 -30.05 11.05
N ALA A 365 3.48 -30.87 11.88
CA ALA A 365 2.89 -32.05 12.48
C ALA A 365 1.73 -31.56 13.37
N HIS A 366 0.52 -31.67 12.87
CA HIS A 366 -0.68 -31.52 13.68
C HIS A 366 -0.75 -32.74 14.61
N GLU A 367 -0.32 -32.57 15.86
CA GLU A 367 -0.76 -33.39 16.97
C GLU A 367 -1.93 -32.74 17.68
#